data_b8ce99a4cab6a4879d8e7356044e645e
#
_entry.id   b8ce99a4cab6a4879d8e7356044e645e
#
_cell.length_a   1.000
_cell.length_b   1.000
_cell.length_c   1.000
_cell.angle_alpha   90.00
_cell.angle_beta   90.00
_cell.angle_gamma   90.00
#
_symmetry.space_group_name_H-M   'P 1'
#
loop_
_entity.id
_entity.type
_entity.pdbx_description
1 polymer ?
#
loop_
_entity_poly.entity_id
_entity_poly.type
_entity_poly.pdbx_seq_one_letter_code
_entity_poly.pdbx_strand_id
1 'polypeptide(L)'
;MTKKQSPVISFKNYSFQYRAQKRPTLTNINLDIYPGERVLIAGPSGCGKSTLAGCINGLNPCSNPGEATGELIIDGVDATKSSIFELSAHVGTVLQDPDGQFIGLTVGEDIAFSLENSCMPQDEMHQITRKVAELVKINNHLDYAPHELSGGQKQRVSLAGVMVDQVKILLFDEPLANLDPATGKQTIELIDEIQKETDTTVVIIEHRLEDVLWRDVDRIILVSEGRILADLHPDKLLATSLLGKNGIREPLYLTAMRYAGITLTPEKKPSHADRVALPEDDVKQLKQWFQSRMAGKQESEREPLLEVKNLSFGYTKGQRTLQDVSLTIRKGEMVSIVGKNGAGKSTFSKLVCGFEDPDQGEIRFAGKDLLTENIRHRAKHIGYVMQNPNQMISKTMIFDEVALSLRNTGMDEAAIRERVEETLKICGLYPFRNWPISALSFGQKKRVTIASVLVQNPELIILDEPTAGQDFHHYTEIMEFLRKLNEEGVTVVMITHDMHLMLEYTDRAIVIADGELIADDIPARVLTSEAIADKAYLKKTSLYDLAVRCGIPDPSGFVERFI
;
A
#
# COMPACT_ATOMS: atom_id res chain seq x y z
N MET A 1 -25.22 -4.02 37.40
CA MET A 1 -24.19 -2.95 37.32
C MET A 1 -22.94 -3.61 36.78
N THR A 2 -22.72 -3.56 35.49
CA THR A 2 -21.48 -3.96 34.83
C THR A 2 -20.36 -3.05 35.35
N LYS A 3 -19.34 -3.62 36.02
CA LYS A 3 -18.12 -2.88 36.38
C LYS A 3 -17.64 -2.19 35.09
N LYS A 4 -17.59 -0.86 35.06
CA LYS A 4 -16.89 -0.14 34.00
C LYS A 4 -15.44 -0.63 34.04
N GLN A 5 -15.03 -1.37 33.03
CA GLN A 5 -13.67 -1.85 32.87
C GLN A 5 -12.78 -0.60 32.72
N SER A 6 -11.62 -0.57 33.39
CA SER A 6 -10.67 0.54 33.21
C SER A 6 -10.06 0.46 31.81
N PRO A 7 -9.84 1.60 31.12
CA PRO A 7 -9.20 1.59 29.82
C PRO A 7 -7.77 1.06 29.93
N VAL A 8 -7.34 0.30 28.90
CA VAL A 8 -5.97 -0.19 28.79
C VAL A 8 -5.04 0.85 28.14
N ILE A 9 -5.60 1.74 27.32
CA ILE A 9 -4.93 2.95 26.80
C ILE A 9 -5.82 4.14 27.13
N SER A 10 -5.27 5.16 27.79
CA SER A 10 -6.02 6.40 28.12
C SER A 10 -5.18 7.64 27.88
N PHE A 11 -5.63 8.45 26.94
CA PHE A 11 -5.10 9.80 26.69
C PHE A 11 -6.06 10.83 27.30
N LYS A 12 -5.52 11.79 28.09
CA LYS A 12 -6.29 12.89 28.64
C LYS A 12 -5.60 14.24 28.39
N ASN A 13 -6.26 15.07 27.56
CA ASN A 13 -5.76 16.38 27.12
C ASN A 13 -4.30 16.29 26.63
N TYR A 14 -3.96 15.17 25.99
CA TYR A 14 -2.59 14.86 25.60
C TYR A 14 -2.21 15.61 24.32
N SER A 15 -1.03 16.21 24.32
CA SER A 15 -0.44 16.85 23.15
C SER A 15 1.04 16.49 23.06
N PHE A 16 1.53 16.37 21.81
CA PHE A 16 2.93 16.04 21.54
C PHE A 16 3.50 16.88 20.41
N GLN A 17 4.70 17.42 20.63
CA GLN A 17 5.43 18.22 19.65
C GLN A 17 6.85 17.70 19.50
N TYR A 18 7.25 17.32 18.28
CA TYR A 18 8.64 17.00 17.99
C TYR A 18 9.54 18.22 18.15
N ARG A 19 10.76 18.03 18.68
CA ARG A 19 11.73 19.11 18.86
C ARG A 19 12.07 19.85 17.56
N ALA A 20 12.04 19.14 16.43
CA ALA A 20 12.32 19.70 15.10
C ALA A 20 11.14 20.50 14.50
N GLN A 21 9.96 20.46 15.10
CA GLN A 21 8.75 21.09 14.57
C GLN A 21 8.36 22.35 15.36
N LYS A 22 7.76 23.30 14.65
CA LYS A 22 7.28 24.56 15.27
C LYS A 22 5.87 24.47 15.86
N ARG A 23 5.12 23.40 15.53
CA ARG A 23 3.73 23.20 15.98
C ARG A 23 3.57 21.77 16.50
N PRO A 24 2.67 21.57 17.48
CA PRO A 24 2.33 20.23 17.93
C PRO A 24 1.84 19.34 16.78
N THR A 25 2.31 18.10 16.76
CA THR A 25 1.81 17.06 15.84
C THR A 25 0.51 16.44 16.36
N LEU A 26 0.39 16.30 17.68
CA LEU A 26 -0.84 15.90 18.35
C LEU A 26 -1.32 17.03 19.25
N THR A 27 -2.63 17.31 19.22
CA THR A 27 -3.19 18.42 19.99
C THR A 27 -4.46 17.98 20.71
N ASN A 28 -4.44 18.03 22.03
CA ASN A 28 -5.59 17.79 22.90
C ASN A 28 -6.29 16.45 22.61
N ILE A 29 -5.52 15.38 22.53
CA ILE A 29 -6.02 14.02 22.34
C ILE A 29 -6.72 13.58 23.63
N ASN A 30 -7.96 13.12 23.49
CA ASN A 30 -8.76 12.48 24.53
C ASN A 30 -9.29 11.18 23.93
N LEU A 31 -8.81 10.03 24.43
CA LEU A 31 -9.09 8.71 23.89
C LEU A 31 -8.94 7.65 24.96
N ASP A 32 -9.96 6.81 25.11
CA ASP A 32 -9.91 5.61 25.93
C ASP A 32 -10.11 4.38 25.04
N ILE A 33 -9.20 3.39 25.14
CA ILE A 33 -9.34 2.07 24.50
C ILE A 33 -9.42 1.04 25.62
N TYR A 34 -10.38 0.12 25.51
CA TYR A 34 -10.67 -0.86 26.55
C TYR A 34 -10.07 -2.24 26.22
N PRO A 35 -9.80 -3.08 27.24
CA PRO A 35 -9.26 -4.42 27.04
C PRO A 35 -10.12 -5.24 26.06
N GLY A 36 -9.46 -5.96 25.15
CA GLY A 36 -10.08 -6.80 24.14
C GLY A 36 -10.71 -6.06 22.95
N GLU A 37 -10.72 -4.70 22.92
CA GLU A 37 -11.19 -3.95 21.75
C GLU A 37 -10.25 -4.12 20.55
N ARG A 38 -10.86 -4.17 19.36
CA ARG A 38 -10.17 -3.98 18.07
C ARG A 38 -10.48 -2.60 17.52
N VAL A 39 -9.47 -1.75 17.47
CA VAL A 39 -9.60 -0.35 17.08
C VAL A 39 -8.82 -0.09 15.80
N LEU A 40 -9.47 0.53 14.81
CA LEU A 40 -8.83 1.02 13.60
C LEU A 40 -8.59 2.53 13.72
N ILE A 41 -7.35 2.97 13.57
CA ILE A 41 -6.98 4.38 13.49
C ILE A 41 -6.78 4.74 12.03
N ALA A 42 -7.64 5.61 11.51
CA ALA A 42 -7.62 6.07 10.13
C ALA A 42 -7.39 7.58 10.05
N GLY A 43 -6.89 8.06 8.92
CA GLY A 43 -6.66 9.48 8.68
C GLY A 43 -5.69 9.71 7.52
N PRO A 44 -5.60 10.92 6.95
CA PRO A 44 -4.67 11.25 5.89
C PRO A 44 -3.21 11.13 6.34
N SER A 45 -2.27 11.08 5.40
CA SER A 45 -0.83 11.07 5.71
C SER A 45 -0.44 12.35 6.43
N GLY A 46 0.49 12.21 7.41
CA GLY A 46 0.95 13.34 8.19
C GLY A 46 -0.03 13.89 9.22
N CYS A 47 -1.23 13.31 9.38
CA CYS A 47 -2.20 13.78 10.38
C CYS A 47 -1.85 13.39 11.83
N GLY A 48 -0.79 12.58 12.06
CA GLY A 48 -0.32 12.23 13.40
C GLY A 48 -0.57 10.78 13.84
N LYS A 49 -1.04 9.86 12.97
CA LYS A 49 -1.31 8.44 13.33
C LYS A 49 -0.09 7.71 13.87
N SER A 50 1.01 7.71 13.12
CA SER A 50 2.27 7.06 13.57
C SER A 50 2.89 7.78 14.77
N THR A 51 2.61 9.10 14.94
CA THR A 51 2.98 9.81 16.17
C THR A 51 2.18 9.32 17.35
N LEU A 52 0.86 9.09 17.18
CA LEU A 52 0.00 8.51 18.20
C LEU A 52 0.46 7.11 18.59
N ALA A 53 0.78 6.26 17.59
CA ALA A 53 1.39 4.94 17.79
C ALA A 53 2.71 5.04 18.58
N GLY A 54 3.60 5.95 18.16
CA GLY A 54 4.88 6.18 18.83
C GLY A 54 4.75 6.66 20.28
N CYS A 55 3.64 7.34 20.62
CA CYS A 55 3.33 7.66 22.02
C CYS A 55 2.85 6.44 22.79
N ILE A 56 2.05 5.57 22.18
CA ILE A 56 1.55 4.34 22.82
C ILE A 56 2.69 3.37 23.14
N ASN A 57 3.64 3.18 22.24
CA ASN A 57 4.75 2.24 22.39
C ASN A 57 6.01 2.87 23.03
N GLY A 58 5.97 4.14 23.42
CA GLY A 58 7.05 4.83 24.09
C GLY A 58 8.21 5.31 23.21
N LEU A 59 8.15 5.10 21.89
CA LEU A 59 9.13 5.67 20.96
C LEU A 59 9.15 7.21 21.02
N ASN A 60 8.01 7.82 21.32
CA ASN A 60 7.87 9.25 21.55
C ASN A 60 7.61 9.48 23.07
N PRO A 61 8.44 10.27 23.77
CA PRO A 61 9.59 11.08 23.30
C PRO A 61 10.95 10.37 23.37
N CYS A 62 11.02 9.11 23.77
CA CYS A 62 12.29 8.46 24.12
C CYS A 62 13.29 8.36 22.95
N SER A 63 12.87 7.80 21.82
CA SER A 63 13.70 7.67 20.60
C SER A 63 13.53 8.87 19.67
N ASN A 64 12.35 9.46 19.64
CA ASN A 64 12.03 10.64 18.83
C ASN A 64 11.86 11.85 19.76
N PRO A 65 12.88 12.69 19.95
CA PRO A 65 12.86 13.79 20.91
C PRO A 65 11.70 14.76 20.67
N GLY A 66 10.95 15.05 21.74
CA GLY A 66 9.80 15.95 21.70
C GLY A 66 9.33 16.30 23.10
N GLU A 67 8.31 17.14 23.16
CA GLU A 67 7.64 17.55 24.39
C GLU A 67 6.21 17.02 24.42
N ALA A 68 5.88 16.33 25.51
CA ALA A 68 4.54 15.82 25.77
C ALA A 68 3.88 16.63 26.89
N THR A 69 2.57 16.89 26.76
CA THR A 69 1.75 17.49 27.80
C THR A 69 0.45 16.71 27.96
N GLY A 70 -0.18 16.78 29.13
CA GLY A 70 -1.36 15.95 29.45
C GLY A 70 -0.96 14.62 30.05
N GLU A 71 -1.87 13.65 30.06
CA GLU A 71 -1.67 12.31 30.64
C GLU A 71 -1.81 11.23 29.57
N LEU A 72 -0.92 10.23 29.63
CA LEU A 72 -1.01 9.00 28.84
C LEU A 72 -0.77 7.80 29.77
N ILE A 73 -1.79 6.98 29.94
CA ILE A 73 -1.73 5.76 30.75
C ILE A 73 -1.85 4.54 29.84
N ILE A 74 -0.91 3.62 29.94
CA ILE A 74 -0.88 2.36 29.19
C ILE A 74 -0.87 1.22 30.21
N ASP A 75 -1.90 0.39 30.21
CA ASP A 75 -2.10 -0.72 31.15
C ASP A 75 -1.84 -0.33 32.63
N GLY A 76 -2.25 0.89 33.00
CA GLY A 76 -2.05 1.42 34.36
C GLY A 76 -0.71 2.12 34.60
N VAL A 77 0.20 2.12 33.63
CA VAL A 77 1.53 2.74 33.70
C VAL A 77 1.51 4.12 33.05
N ASP A 78 2.11 5.12 33.68
CA ASP A 78 2.25 6.48 33.13
C ASP A 78 3.35 6.51 32.04
N ALA A 79 2.92 6.42 30.79
CA ALA A 79 3.82 6.36 29.64
C ALA A 79 4.71 7.62 29.48
N THR A 80 4.32 8.74 30.08
CA THR A 80 5.13 9.99 30.01
C THR A 80 6.37 9.96 30.90
N LYS A 81 6.41 9.02 31.84
CA LYS A 81 7.50 8.83 32.82
C LYS A 81 8.24 7.50 32.67
N SER A 82 7.71 6.60 31.88
CA SER A 82 8.24 5.25 31.71
C SER A 82 9.26 5.17 30.59
N SER A 83 10.16 4.21 30.69
CA SER A 83 11.10 3.88 29.63
C SER A 83 10.44 3.05 28.53
N ILE A 84 11.04 3.02 27.33
CA ILE A 84 10.61 2.12 26.25
C ILE A 84 10.62 0.66 26.71
N PHE A 85 11.63 0.28 27.49
CA PHE A 85 11.78 -1.09 27.99
C PHE A 85 10.62 -1.49 28.92
N GLU A 86 10.16 -0.57 29.76
CA GLU A 86 9.00 -0.80 30.63
C GLU A 86 7.71 -0.93 29.81
N LEU A 87 7.51 -0.05 28.82
CA LEU A 87 6.32 -0.07 27.97
C LEU A 87 6.29 -1.26 27.00
N SER A 88 7.43 -1.79 26.57
CA SER A 88 7.50 -2.96 25.70
C SER A 88 6.94 -4.24 26.35
N ALA A 89 6.90 -4.31 27.69
CA ALA A 89 6.24 -5.41 28.40
C ALA A 89 4.70 -5.36 28.29
N HIS A 90 4.13 -4.23 27.91
CA HIS A 90 2.68 -4.02 27.78
C HIS A 90 2.21 -3.90 26.35
N VAL A 91 3.05 -3.34 25.46
CA VAL A 91 2.72 -3.01 24.06
C VAL A 91 3.71 -3.67 23.12
N GLY A 92 3.22 -4.58 22.31
CA GLY A 92 3.97 -5.14 21.20
C GLY A 92 3.65 -4.41 19.89
N THR A 93 4.67 -4.03 19.15
CA THR A 93 4.51 -3.25 17.91
C THR A 93 5.03 -4.01 16.70
N VAL A 94 4.17 -4.19 15.69
CA VAL A 94 4.56 -4.64 14.35
C VAL A 94 4.67 -3.42 13.46
N LEU A 95 5.89 -3.14 12.97
CA LEU A 95 6.20 -1.96 12.15
C LEU A 95 5.77 -2.15 10.69
N GLN A 96 5.63 -1.03 9.98
CA GLN A 96 5.33 -0.98 8.54
C GLN A 96 6.35 -1.73 7.68
N ASP A 97 7.63 -1.64 8.03
CA ASP A 97 8.73 -2.35 7.38
C ASP A 97 9.26 -3.46 8.30
N PRO A 98 8.87 -4.73 8.08
CA PRO A 98 9.36 -5.86 8.87
C PRO A 98 10.87 -6.06 8.78
N ASP A 99 11.50 -5.73 7.64
CA ASP A 99 12.94 -5.91 7.45
C ASP A 99 13.76 -5.06 8.45
N GLY A 100 13.22 -3.92 8.88
CA GLY A 100 13.82 -3.09 9.93
C GLY A 100 13.72 -3.64 11.34
N GLN A 101 12.93 -4.71 11.56
CA GLN A 101 12.75 -5.34 12.88
C GLN A 101 13.67 -6.56 13.09
N PHE A 102 14.16 -7.22 12.03
CA PHE A 102 14.93 -8.45 12.13
C PHE A 102 16.34 -8.22 12.67
N ILE A 103 16.69 -9.00 13.68
CA ILE A 103 17.99 -9.00 14.36
C ILE A 103 18.61 -10.40 14.29
N GLY A 104 17.81 -11.46 14.37
CA GLY A 104 18.25 -12.86 14.31
C GLY A 104 18.80 -13.25 12.95
N LEU A 105 19.75 -14.19 12.92
CA LEU A 105 20.25 -14.79 11.69
C LEU A 105 19.25 -15.80 11.10
N THR A 106 18.45 -16.41 11.97
CA THR A 106 17.36 -17.29 11.61
C THR A 106 16.04 -16.80 12.18
N VAL A 107 14.92 -17.25 11.61
CA VAL A 107 13.57 -16.96 12.09
C VAL A 107 13.40 -17.37 13.56
N GLY A 108 13.93 -18.54 13.94
CA GLY A 108 13.84 -19.02 15.33
C GLY A 108 14.58 -18.13 16.30
N GLU A 109 15.77 -17.66 15.95
CA GLU A 109 16.56 -16.71 16.74
C GLU A 109 15.85 -15.34 16.86
N ASP A 110 15.26 -14.87 15.78
CA ASP A 110 14.55 -13.59 15.76
C ASP A 110 13.32 -13.62 16.67
N ILE A 111 12.53 -14.69 16.61
CA ILE A 111 11.38 -14.88 17.51
C ILE A 111 11.81 -15.01 18.97
N ALA A 112 12.93 -15.69 19.25
CA ALA A 112 13.43 -15.91 20.61
C ALA A 112 14.14 -14.69 21.22
N PHE A 113 14.44 -13.66 20.44
CA PHE A 113 15.32 -12.55 20.82
C PHE A 113 14.92 -11.83 22.11
N SER A 114 13.63 -11.57 22.33
CA SER A 114 13.17 -10.90 23.56
C SER A 114 13.27 -11.83 24.79
N LEU A 115 13.04 -13.13 24.59
CA LEU A 115 13.16 -14.13 25.65
C LEU A 115 14.62 -14.30 26.10
N GLU A 116 15.57 -14.24 25.13
CA GLU A 116 17.00 -14.25 25.40
C GLU A 116 17.42 -13.02 26.22
N ASN A 117 16.94 -11.83 25.84
CA ASN A 117 17.18 -10.59 26.58
C ASN A 117 16.63 -10.64 28.02
N SER A 118 15.59 -11.44 28.25
CA SER A 118 15.02 -11.69 29.57
C SER A 118 15.75 -12.80 30.37
N CYS A 119 16.87 -13.32 29.82
CA CYS A 119 17.64 -14.42 30.42
C CYS A 119 16.82 -15.67 30.69
N MET A 120 15.83 -15.98 29.84
CA MET A 120 15.00 -17.17 29.97
C MET A 120 15.80 -18.47 29.75
N PRO A 121 15.53 -19.57 30.46
CA PRO A 121 16.16 -20.86 30.22
C PRO A 121 15.94 -21.35 28.78
N GLN A 122 16.96 -21.95 28.16
CA GLN A 122 16.95 -22.34 26.74
C GLN A 122 15.78 -23.29 26.39
N ASP A 123 15.48 -24.26 27.24
CA ASP A 123 14.38 -25.21 27.00
C ASP A 123 13.01 -24.51 26.96
N GLU A 124 12.80 -23.52 27.84
CA GLU A 124 11.58 -22.72 27.89
C GLU A 124 11.49 -21.81 26.66
N MET A 125 12.59 -21.17 26.27
CA MET A 125 12.65 -20.36 25.03
C MET A 125 12.24 -21.18 23.81
N HIS A 126 12.78 -22.38 23.65
CA HIS A 126 12.43 -23.25 22.53
C HIS A 126 10.95 -23.65 22.53
N GLN A 127 10.37 -23.91 23.70
CA GLN A 127 8.95 -24.27 23.81
C GLN A 127 8.05 -23.08 23.42
N ILE A 128 8.32 -21.89 23.95
CA ILE A 128 7.54 -20.68 23.66
C ILE A 128 7.68 -20.31 22.18
N THR A 129 8.90 -20.29 21.65
CA THR A 129 9.18 -19.99 20.24
C THR A 129 8.41 -20.89 19.29
N ARG A 130 8.40 -22.21 19.54
CA ARG A 130 7.64 -23.17 18.72
C ARG A 130 6.15 -22.94 18.82
N LYS A 131 5.62 -22.75 20.03
CA LYS A 131 4.20 -22.50 20.27
C LYS A 131 3.71 -21.24 19.53
N VAL A 132 4.48 -20.15 19.61
CA VAL A 132 4.11 -18.90 18.94
C VAL A 132 4.28 -19.04 17.43
N ALA A 133 5.33 -19.71 16.95
CA ALA A 133 5.51 -19.99 15.53
C ALA A 133 4.38 -20.82 14.92
N GLU A 134 3.82 -21.78 15.68
CA GLU A 134 2.61 -22.53 15.27
C GLU A 134 1.40 -21.62 15.19
N LEU A 135 1.18 -20.75 16.17
CA LEU A 135 0.06 -19.81 16.23
C LEU A 135 0.05 -18.87 15.01
N VAL A 136 1.21 -18.34 14.63
CA VAL A 136 1.33 -17.47 13.45
C VAL A 136 1.56 -18.25 12.14
N LYS A 137 1.56 -19.58 12.18
CA LYS A 137 1.69 -20.49 11.02
C LYS A 137 3.04 -20.30 10.27
N ILE A 138 4.17 -20.20 11.02
CA ILE A 138 5.55 -20.05 10.46
C ILE A 138 6.50 -21.16 10.95
N ASN A 139 6.01 -22.16 11.67
CA ASN A 139 6.78 -23.23 12.30
C ASN A 139 7.70 -24.02 11.36
N ASN A 140 7.38 -24.10 10.05
CA ASN A 140 8.18 -24.79 9.05
C ASN A 140 9.40 -23.96 8.53
N HIS A 141 9.57 -22.72 9.02
CA HIS A 141 10.58 -21.79 8.52
C HIS A 141 11.55 -21.33 9.63
N LEU A 142 11.57 -21.99 10.81
CA LEU A 142 12.38 -21.55 11.95
C LEU A 142 13.88 -21.49 11.66
N ASP A 143 14.36 -22.38 10.79
CA ASP A 143 15.78 -22.47 10.40
C ASP A 143 16.14 -21.58 9.18
N TYR A 144 15.16 -20.90 8.58
CA TYR A 144 15.38 -20.04 7.42
C TYR A 144 15.95 -18.69 7.86
N ALA A 145 16.74 -18.07 6.99
CA ALA A 145 17.16 -16.69 7.19
C ALA A 145 16.01 -15.72 6.83
N PRO A 146 15.82 -14.61 7.56
CA PRO A 146 14.73 -13.67 7.30
C PRO A 146 14.66 -13.15 5.86
N HIS A 147 15.79 -13.02 5.18
CA HIS A 147 15.82 -12.55 3.79
C HIS A 147 15.30 -13.58 2.76
N GLU A 148 15.19 -14.86 3.13
CA GLU A 148 14.62 -15.92 2.28
C GLU A 148 13.08 -15.94 2.31
N LEU A 149 12.46 -15.18 3.23
CA LEU A 149 11.03 -15.17 3.45
C LEU A 149 10.31 -14.21 2.50
N SER A 150 9.07 -14.57 2.14
CA SER A 150 8.13 -13.64 1.50
C SER A 150 7.69 -12.52 2.46
N GLY A 151 7.15 -11.40 1.93
CA GLY A 151 6.68 -10.29 2.75
C GLY A 151 5.64 -10.70 3.82
N GLY A 152 4.68 -11.57 3.47
CA GLY A 152 3.71 -12.08 4.43
C GLY A 152 4.31 -13.02 5.49
N GLN A 153 5.32 -13.82 5.13
CA GLN A 153 6.07 -14.64 6.09
C GLN A 153 6.89 -13.75 7.04
N LYS A 154 7.55 -12.72 6.54
CA LYS A 154 8.26 -11.73 7.34
C LYS A 154 7.35 -11.06 8.38
N GLN A 155 6.16 -10.66 7.98
CA GLN A 155 5.17 -10.10 8.92
C GLN A 155 4.77 -11.10 10.02
N ARG A 156 4.59 -12.38 9.67
CA ARG A 156 4.29 -13.44 10.65
C ARG A 156 5.43 -13.61 11.66
N VAL A 157 6.68 -13.52 11.21
CA VAL A 157 7.87 -13.59 12.10
C VAL A 157 7.90 -12.38 13.02
N SER A 158 7.73 -11.16 12.50
CA SER A 158 7.67 -9.94 13.34
C SER A 158 6.54 -10.01 14.37
N LEU A 159 5.38 -10.53 13.98
CA LEU A 159 4.26 -10.74 14.89
C LEU A 159 4.59 -11.80 15.97
N ALA A 160 5.24 -12.90 15.59
CA ALA A 160 5.69 -13.92 16.53
C ALA A 160 6.68 -13.36 17.57
N GLY A 161 7.68 -12.60 17.11
CA GLY A 161 8.67 -11.96 17.97
C GLY A 161 8.07 -10.99 19.00
N VAL A 162 6.93 -10.38 18.66
CA VAL A 162 6.17 -9.52 19.60
C VAL A 162 5.29 -10.34 20.56
N MET A 163 4.76 -11.48 20.11
CA MET A 163 3.80 -12.27 20.90
C MET A 163 4.46 -13.14 21.98
N VAL A 164 5.74 -13.45 21.87
CA VAL A 164 6.44 -14.26 22.88
C VAL A 164 6.41 -13.61 24.26
N ASP A 165 6.30 -12.28 24.35
CA ASP A 165 6.24 -11.51 25.60
C ASP A 165 4.82 -11.46 26.22
N GLN A 166 3.82 -12.09 25.60
CA GLN A 166 2.42 -12.12 26.07
C GLN A 166 1.86 -10.73 26.39
N VAL A 167 2.14 -9.76 25.52
CA VAL A 167 1.70 -8.37 25.67
C VAL A 167 0.18 -8.23 25.67
N LYS A 168 -0.35 -7.23 26.37
CA LYS A 168 -1.80 -6.95 26.43
C LYS A 168 -2.31 -6.14 25.24
N ILE A 169 -1.43 -5.41 24.57
CA ILE A 169 -1.76 -4.53 23.46
C ILE A 169 -0.88 -4.90 22.27
N LEU A 170 -1.50 -5.21 21.14
CA LEU A 170 -0.84 -5.37 19.85
C LEU A 170 -1.11 -4.13 18.99
N LEU A 171 -0.05 -3.44 18.62
CA LEU A 171 -0.08 -2.25 17.78
C LEU A 171 0.49 -2.57 16.41
N PHE A 172 -0.31 -2.36 15.37
CA PHE A 172 0.08 -2.56 13.97
C PHE A 172 0.14 -1.21 13.26
N ASP A 173 1.31 -0.83 12.76
CA ASP A 173 1.48 0.38 11.95
C ASP A 173 1.57 0.01 10.47
N GLU A 174 0.49 0.22 9.74
CA GLU A 174 0.30 -0.09 8.33
C GLU A 174 0.67 -1.55 7.95
N PRO A 175 0.04 -2.56 8.60
CA PRO A 175 0.41 -3.97 8.41
C PRO A 175 0.11 -4.51 7.00
N LEU A 176 -0.63 -3.79 6.18
CA LEU A 176 -0.96 -4.18 4.82
C LEU A 176 -0.05 -3.54 3.77
N ALA A 177 0.87 -2.64 4.18
CA ALA A 177 1.81 -2.02 3.28
C ALA A 177 2.69 -3.10 2.59
N ASN A 178 2.91 -2.93 1.29
CA ASN A 178 3.74 -3.83 0.45
C ASN A 178 3.25 -5.29 0.33
N LEU A 179 2.04 -5.63 0.82
CA LEU A 179 1.43 -6.95 0.64
C LEU A 179 0.50 -6.97 -0.57
N ASP A 180 0.53 -8.08 -1.30
CA ASP A 180 -0.52 -8.35 -2.29
C ASP A 180 -1.88 -8.53 -1.59
N PRO A 181 -3.00 -8.32 -2.31
CA PRO A 181 -4.33 -8.30 -1.71
C PRO A 181 -4.73 -9.59 -0.98
N ALA A 182 -4.32 -10.75 -1.48
CA ALA A 182 -4.64 -12.04 -0.87
C ALA A 182 -3.85 -12.24 0.43
N THR A 183 -2.55 -11.91 0.42
CA THR A 183 -1.71 -11.94 1.62
C THR A 183 -2.18 -10.93 2.66
N GLY A 184 -2.60 -9.72 2.24
CA GLY A 184 -3.18 -8.72 3.13
C GLY A 184 -4.45 -9.23 3.83
N LYS A 185 -5.35 -9.88 3.11
CA LYS A 185 -6.55 -10.52 3.67
C LYS A 185 -6.19 -11.58 4.71
N GLN A 186 -5.24 -12.48 4.39
CA GLN A 186 -4.75 -13.49 5.33
C GLN A 186 -4.13 -12.89 6.59
N THR A 187 -3.47 -11.74 6.47
CA THR A 187 -2.90 -11.02 7.62
C THR A 187 -3.99 -10.52 8.55
N ILE A 188 -5.06 -9.91 8.04
CA ILE A 188 -6.20 -9.47 8.86
C ILE A 188 -6.93 -10.67 9.49
N GLU A 189 -7.06 -11.79 8.78
CA GLU A 189 -7.62 -13.04 9.33
C GLU A 189 -6.77 -13.58 10.48
N LEU A 190 -5.44 -13.59 10.34
CA LEU A 190 -4.53 -14.01 11.38
C LEU A 190 -4.60 -13.11 12.62
N ILE A 191 -4.66 -11.79 12.45
CA ILE A 191 -4.83 -10.84 13.56
C ILE A 191 -6.15 -11.11 14.30
N ASP A 192 -7.23 -11.42 13.55
CA ASP A 192 -8.53 -11.76 14.12
C ASP A 192 -8.49 -13.09 14.92
N GLU A 193 -7.85 -14.12 14.37
CA GLU A 193 -7.66 -15.41 15.05
C GLU A 193 -6.88 -15.22 16.37
N ILE A 194 -5.74 -14.53 16.31
CA ILE A 194 -4.88 -14.27 17.48
C ILE A 194 -5.63 -13.51 18.56
N GLN A 195 -6.33 -12.43 18.20
CA GLN A 195 -7.09 -11.66 19.19
C GLN A 195 -8.13 -12.52 19.92
N LYS A 196 -8.84 -13.40 19.19
CA LYS A 196 -9.84 -14.30 19.77
C LYS A 196 -9.23 -15.35 20.71
N GLU A 197 -8.00 -15.79 20.42
CA GLU A 197 -7.30 -16.79 21.24
C GLU A 197 -6.64 -16.19 22.49
N THR A 198 -6.17 -14.94 22.39
CA THR A 198 -5.36 -14.31 23.45
C THR A 198 -6.10 -13.24 24.26
N ASP A 199 -7.30 -12.82 23.83
CA ASP A 199 -8.07 -11.70 24.41
C ASP A 199 -7.27 -10.38 24.46
N THR A 200 -6.32 -10.22 23.51
CA THR A 200 -5.42 -9.07 23.44
C THR A 200 -6.15 -7.88 22.79
N THR A 201 -5.86 -6.67 23.26
CA THR A 201 -6.34 -5.43 22.62
C THR A 201 -5.56 -5.18 21.33
N VAL A 202 -6.24 -4.92 20.25
CA VAL A 202 -5.62 -4.71 18.94
C VAL A 202 -5.86 -3.28 18.44
N VAL A 203 -4.78 -2.58 18.13
CA VAL A 203 -4.81 -1.25 17.52
C VAL A 203 -4.16 -1.33 16.15
N ILE A 204 -4.92 -1.06 15.10
CA ILE A 204 -4.44 -1.09 13.71
C ILE A 204 -4.45 0.33 13.16
N ILE A 205 -3.31 0.79 12.66
CA ILE A 205 -3.22 2.01 11.86
C ILE A 205 -3.20 1.59 10.40
N GLU A 206 -4.18 2.03 9.59
CA GLU A 206 -4.25 1.61 8.20
C GLU A 206 -4.99 2.64 7.33
N HIS A 207 -4.60 2.74 6.07
CA HIS A 207 -5.25 3.56 5.04
C HIS A 207 -6.28 2.76 4.23
N ARG A 208 -6.08 1.45 4.12
CA ARG A 208 -6.90 0.52 3.33
C ARG A 208 -8.09 0.01 4.15
N LEU A 209 -9.05 0.90 4.44
CA LEU A 209 -10.20 0.59 5.29
C LEU A 209 -10.96 -0.66 4.86
N GLU A 210 -11.22 -0.80 3.55
CA GLU A 210 -11.98 -1.94 3.01
C GLU A 210 -11.31 -3.29 3.28
N ASP A 211 -9.98 -3.32 3.36
CA ASP A 211 -9.25 -4.55 3.65
C ASP A 211 -9.29 -4.88 5.14
N VAL A 212 -9.17 -3.89 6.02
CA VAL A 212 -9.29 -4.10 7.48
C VAL A 212 -10.71 -4.50 7.87
N LEU A 213 -11.72 -3.86 7.26
CA LEU A 213 -13.15 -4.15 7.48
C LEU A 213 -13.59 -5.51 6.90
N TRP A 214 -12.67 -6.30 6.38
CA TRP A 214 -12.91 -7.72 6.10
C TRP A 214 -13.25 -8.52 7.37
N ARG A 215 -12.77 -8.07 8.53
CA ARG A 215 -13.12 -8.59 9.86
C ARG A 215 -13.75 -7.50 10.70
N ASP A 216 -14.52 -7.92 11.72
CA ASP A 216 -15.19 -6.98 12.61
C ASP A 216 -14.19 -6.08 13.33
N VAL A 217 -14.47 -4.79 13.39
CA VAL A 217 -13.75 -3.76 14.12
C VAL A 217 -14.74 -3.07 15.05
N ASP A 218 -14.40 -2.91 16.32
CA ASP A 218 -15.31 -2.32 17.30
C ASP A 218 -15.50 -0.82 17.08
N ARG A 219 -14.39 -0.12 16.77
CA ARG A 219 -14.37 1.34 16.61
C ARG A 219 -13.38 1.78 15.56
N ILE A 220 -13.73 2.84 14.82
CA ILE A 220 -12.81 3.58 13.95
C ILE A 220 -12.57 4.96 14.56
N ILE A 221 -11.30 5.25 14.83
CA ILE A 221 -10.82 6.55 15.28
C ILE A 221 -10.28 7.30 14.07
N LEU A 222 -10.96 8.38 13.71
CA LEU A 222 -10.56 9.25 12.62
C LEU A 222 -9.68 10.38 13.15
N VAL A 223 -8.42 10.40 12.72
CA VAL A 223 -7.45 11.45 13.08
C VAL A 223 -7.30 12.41 11.91
N SER A 224 -7.37 13.70 12.17
CA SER A 224 -7.12 14.76 11.20
C SER A 224 -6.44 15.94 11.88
N GLU A 225 -5.41 16.51 11.25
CA GLU A 225 -4.65 17.66 11.77
C GLU A 225 -4.21 17.53 13.23
N GLY A 226 -3.77 16.33 13.62
CA GLY A 226 -3.29 16.04 14.97
C GLY A 226 -4.40 15.96 16.03
N ARG A 227 -5.66 15.81 15.65
CA ARG A 227 -6.82 15.72 16.55
C ARG A 227 -7.69 14.52 16.22
N ILE A 228 -8.41 14.01 17.20
CA ILE A 228 -9.47 13.03 16.96
C ILE A 228 -10.69 13.78 16.44
N LEU A 229 -11.06 13.50 15.21
CA LEU A 229 -12.22 14.08 14.54
C LEU A 229 -13.49 13.27 14.82
N ALA A 230 -13.36 11.94 14.88
CA ALA A 230 -14.45 11.03 15.20
C ALA A 230 -13.90 9.78 15.88
N ASP A 231 -14.73 9.20 16.75
CA ASP A 231 -14.51 7.92 17.42
C ASP A 231 -15.86 7.21 17.44
N LEU A 232 -16.09 6.35 16.45
CA LEU A 232 -17.40 5.79 16.14
C LEU A 232 -17.33 4.31 15.78
N HIS A 233 -18.44 3.61 16.02
CA HIS A 233 -18.65 2.29 15.42
C HIS A 233 -18.57 2.39 13.89
N PRO A 234 -17.98 1.41 13.19
CA PRO A 234 -17.80 1.45 11.72
C PRO A 234 -19.07 1.81 10.95
N ASP A 235 -20.20 1.19 11.27
CA ASP A 235 -21.46 1.48 10.58
C ASP A 235 -21.90 2.94 10.71
N LYS A 236 -21.66 3.57 11.88
CA LYS A 236 -21.98 4.98 12.08
C LYS A 236 -21.07 5.90 11.29
N LEU A 237 -19.77 5.60 11.26
CA LEU A 237 -18.79 6.41 10.52
C LEU A 237 -19.04 6.33 9.02
N LEU A 238 -19.20 5.12 8.48
CA LEU A 238 -19.41 4.87 7.05
C LEU A 238 -20.75 5.40 6.52
N ALA A 239 -21.74 5.57 7.38
CA ALA A 239 -22.97 6.26 7.03
C ALA A 239 -22.78 7.78 6.83
N THR A 240 -21.69 8.37 7.33
CA THR A 240 -21.38 9.79 7.15
C THR A 240 -20.56 10.05 5.87
N SER A 241 -20.32 11.34 5.57
CA SER A 241 -19.39 11.78 4.52
C SER A 241 -18.01 12.17 5.07
N LEU A 242 -17.68 11.79 6.32
CA LEU A 242 -16.44 12.23 6.99
C LEU A 242 -15.19 11.70 6.31
N LEU A 243 -15.21 10.47 5.81
CA LEU A 243 -14.06 9.86 5.13
C LEU A 243 -13.67 10.67 3.89
N GLY A 244 -14.59 10.84 2.95
CA GLY A 244 -14.33 11.58 1.72
C GLY A 244 -13.94 13.04 1.96
N LYS A 245 -14.56 13.71 2.94
CA LYS A 245 -14.21 15.11 3.32
C LYS A 245 -12.79 15.24 3.87
N ASN A 246 -12.24 14.17 4.41
CA ASN A 246 -10.87 14.14 4.97
C ASN A 246 -9.88 13.41 4.06
N GLY A 247 -10.19 13.22 2.78
CA GLY A 247 -9.29 12.60 1.82
C GLY A 247 -8.98 11.13 2.13
N ILE A 248 -9.94 10.40 2.72
CA ILE A 248 -9.82 8.97 2.98
C ILE A 248 -10.76 8.24 2.03
N ARG A 249 -10.24 7.21 1.37
CA ARG A 249 -11.01 6.40 0.43
C ARG A 249 -12.08 5.61 1.16
N GLU A 250 -13.30 5.73 0.68
CA GLU A 250 -14.41 4.87 1.10
C GLU A 250 -14.32 3.50 0.41
N PRO A 251 -14.86 2.42 1.02
CA PRO A 251 -15.05 1.15 0.33
C PRO A 251 -15.79 1.30 -0.99
N LEU A 252 -15.35 0.59 -2.03
CA LEU A 252 -15.90 0.76 -3.39
C LEU A 252 -17.39 0.50 -3.48
N TYR A 253 -17.89 -0.55 -2.80
CA TYR A 253 -19.32 -0.85 -2.80
C TYR A 253 -20.18 0.30 -2.22
N LEU A 254 -19.67 1.02 -1.22
CA LEU A 254 -20.37 2.19 -0.65
C LEU A 254 -20.35 3.38 -1.62
N THR A 255 -19.23 3.59 -2.30
CA THR A 255 -19.11 4.61 -3.33
C THR A 255 -20.11 4.34 -4.47
N ALA A 256 -20.27 3.08 -4.91
CA ALA A 256 -21.26 2.71 -5.91
C ALA A 256 -22.70 2.97 -5.43
N MET A 257 -23.00 2.62 -4.18
CA MET A 257 -24.33 2.91 -3.59
C MET A 257 -24.62 4.43 -3.56
N ARG A 258 -23.63 5.25 -3.18
CA ARG A 258 -23.77 6.72 -3.19
C ARG A 258 -23.96 7.28 -4.60
N TYR A 259 -23.23 6.74 -5.60
CA TYR A 259 -23.39 7.15 -7.00
C TYR A 259 -24.77 6.79 -7.56
N ALA A 260 -25.38 5.71 -7.07
CA ALA A 260 -26.75 5.35 -7.39
C ALA A 260 -27.80 6.20 -6.62
N GLY A 261 -27.37 7.16 -5.79
CA GLY A 261 -28.25 8.03 -5.00
C GLY A 261 -28.76 7.41 -3.70
N ILE A 262 -28.19 6.27 -3.26
CA ILE A 262 -28.61 5.56 -2.06
C ILE A 262 -28.05 6.27 -0.82
N THR A 263 -28.94 6.60 0.12
CA THR A 263 -28.54 7.13 1.43
C THR A 263 -28.10 5.97 2.33
N LEU A 264 -26.87 6.05 2.81
CA LEU A 264 -26.32 5.11 3.79
C LEU A 264 -26.77 5.50 5.20
N THR A 265 -27.26 4.53 5.97
CA THR A 265 -27.60 4.68 7.38
C THR A 265 -26.94 3.57 8.19
N PRO A 266 -26.72 3.75 9.51
CA PRO A 266 -26.12 2.71 10.36
C PRO A 266 -26.90 1.40 10.37
N GLU A 267 -28.23 1.46 10.22
CA GLU A 267 -29.12 0.29 10.20
C GLU A 267 -28.87 -0.59 8.97
N LYS A 268 -28.35 -0.02 7.89
CA LYS A 268 -27.94 -0.77 6.69
C LYS A 268 -26.64 -1.56 6.89
N LYS A 269 -25.96 -1.41 8.01
CA LYS A 269 -24.70 -2.09 8.34
C LYS A 269 -23.64 -1.94 7.25
N PRO A 270 -23.25 -0.70 6.92
CA PRO A 270 -22.34 -0.44 5.80
C PRO A 270 -20.89 -0.85 6.04
N SER A 271 -20.53 -1.45 7.18
CA SER A 271 -19.15 -1.86 7.49
C SER A 271 -18.67 -3.08 6.72
N HIS A 272 -19.59 -3.90 6.22
CA HIS A 272 -19.22 -5.14 5.51
C HIS A 272 -19.95 -5.28 4.18
N ALA A 273 -19.20 -5.53 3.12
CA ALA A 273 -19.77 -5.71 1.78
C ALA A 273 -20.76 -6.88 1.67
N ASP A 274 -20.51 -7.96 2.41
CA ASP A 274 -21.35 -9.15 2.46
C ASP A 274 -22.60 -9.01 3.34
N ARG A 275 -22.61 -8.06 4.28
CA ARG A 275 -23.69 -7.88 5.27
C ARG A 275 -24.51 -6.60 5.06
N VAL A 276 -24.05 -5.68 4.19
CA VAL A 276 -24.79 -4.43 3.93
C VAL A 276 -26.22 -4.76 3.50
N ALA A 277 -27.21 -4.13 4.15
CA ALA A 277 -28.61 -4.32 3.81
C ALA A 277 -28.92 -3.67 2.45
N LEU A 278 -29.61 -4.39 1.60
CA LEU A 278 -30.00 -3.99 0.25
C LEU A 278 -31.55 -4.11 0.12
N PRO A 279 -32.31 -3.14 0.62
CA PRO A 279 -33.76 -3.07 0.38
C PRO A 279 -34.09 -3.06 -1.12
N GLU A 280 -35.28 -3.48 -1.49
CA GLU A 280 -35.71 -3.56 -2.90
C GLU A 280 -35.58 -2.24 -3.65
N ASP A 281 -35.85 -1.11 -2.99
CA ASP A 281 -35.69 0.22 -3.57
C ASP A 281 -34.23 0.55 -3.88
N ASP A 282 -33.29 0.20 -2.98
CA ASP A 282 -31.85 0.40 -3.20
C ASP A 282 -31.35 -0.48 -4.38
N VAL A 283 -31.80 -1.73 -4.44
CA VAL A 283 -31.50 -2.63 -5.55
C VAL A 283 -32.01 -2.07 -6.87
N LYS A 284 -33.24 -1.51 -6.87
CA LYS A 284 -33.82 -0.87 -8.04
C LYS A 284 -33.02 0.35 -8.49
N GLN A 285 -32.59 1.19 -7.55
CA GLN A 285 -31.73 2.36 -7.84
C GLN A 285 -30.39 1.94 -8.43
N LEU A 286 -29.73 0.92 -7.88
CA LEU A 286 -28.48 0.39 -8.42
C LEU A 286 -28.63 -0.15 -9.84
N LYS A 287 -29.73 -0.91 -10.11
CA LYS A 287 -30.03 -1.41 -11.46
C LYS A 287 -30.32 -0.28 -12.44
N GLN A 288 -31.05 0.74 -12.04
CA GLN A 288 -31.33 1.93 -12.87
C GLN A 288 -30.04 2.72 -13.16
N TRP A 289 -29.20 2.92 -12.14
CA TRP A 289 -27.89 3.56 -12.30
C TRP A 289 -27.04 2.80 -13.30
N PHE A 290 -26.93 1.49 -13.16
CA PHE A 290 -26.19 0.63 -14.10
C PHE A 290 -26.69 0.75 -15.54
N GLN A 291 -28.03 0.73 -15.74
CA GLN A 291 -28.63 0.86 -17.06
C GLN A 291 -28.42 2.25 -17.69
N SER A 292 -28.30 3.30 -16.87
CA SER A 292 -28.09 4.67 -17.32
C SER A 292 -26.65 4.93 -17.77
N ARG A 293 -25.70 4.08 -17.42
CA ARG A 293 -24.29 4.21 -17.81
C ARG A 293 -24.04 3.56 -19.15
N MET A 294 -23.27 4.25 -19.99
CA MET A 294 -22.83 3.66 -21.27
C MET A 294 -21.75 2.61 -21.02
N ALA A 295 -21.69 1.59 -21.88
CA ALA A 295 -20.56 0.65 -21.88
C ALA A 295 -19.27 1.40 -22.18
N GLY A 296 -18.16 0.91 -21.61
CA GLY A 296 -16.85 1.56 -21.67
C GLY A 296 -16.34 1.88 -23.07
N LYS A 297 -15.23 2.59 -23.13
CA LYS A 297 -14.61 3.06 -24.40
C LYS A 297 -14.40 1.90 -25.37
N GLN A 298 -14.77 2.11 -26.66
CA GLN A 298 -14.36 1.21 -27.73
C GLN A 298 -12.83 1.21 -27.84
N GLU A 299 -12.25 0.02 -27.98
CA GLU A 299 -10.82 -0.13 -28.31
C GLU A 299 -10.54 0.60 -29.62
N SER A 300 -9.74 1.66 -29.58
CA SER A 300 -9.15 2.25 -30.77
C SER A 300 -7.99 1.37 -31.24
N GLU A 301 -7.89 1.12 -32.55
CA GLU A 301 -6.70 0.50 -33.13
C GLU A 301 -5.49 1.42 -32.87
N ARG A 302 -4.67 1.07 -31.88
CA ARG A 302 -3.42 1.77 -31.54
C ARG A 302 -2.24 0.98 -32.10
N GLU A 303 -1.21 1.68 -32.58
CA GLU A 303 0.02 1.03 -33.09
C GLU A 303 0.81 0.34 -31.97
N PRO A 304 1.42 -0.83 -32.24
CA PRO A 304 2.35 -1.47 -31.31
C PRO A 304 3.54 -0.56 -30.98
N LEU A 305 3.87 -0.41 -29.71
CA LEU A 305 5.05 0.32 -29.23
C LEU A 305 6.11 -0.64 -28.68
N LEU A 306 5.73 -1.51 -27.74
CA LEU A 306 6.60 -2.54 -27.17
C LEU A 306 6.01 -3.92 -27.49
N GLU A 307 6.79 -4.75 -28.18
CA GLU A 307 6.44 -6.13 -28.49
C GLU A 307 7.44 -7.07 -27.84
N VAL A 308 6.93 -8.02 -27.07
CA VAL A 308 7.71 -9.05 -26.38
C VAL A 308 7.23 -10.42 -26.84
N LYS A 309 8.16 -11.30 -27.25
CA LYS A 309 7.86 -12.65 -27.75
C LYS A 309 8.71 -13.69 -27.06
N ASN A 310 8.07 -14.70 -26.50
CA ASN A 310 8.68 -15.89 -25.88
C ASN A 310 9.80 -15.55 -24.88
N LEU A 311 9.60 -14.48 -24.10
CA LEU A 311 10.60 -13.97 -23.15
C LEU A 311 10.73 -14.91 -21.97
N SER A 312 11.96 -15.40 -21.74
CA SER A 312 12.29 -16.28 -20.60
C SER A 312 13.58 -15.81 -19.93
N PHE A 313 13.60 -15.87 -18.59
CA PHE A 313 14.75 -15.44 -17.78
C PHE A 313 14.76 -16.10 -16.41
N GLY A 314 15.97 -16.36 -15.88
CA GLY A 314 16.18 -16.82 -14.50
C GLY A 314 17.48 -16.29 -13.91
N TYR A 315 17.44 -15.79 -12.67
CA TYR A 315 18.64 -15.33 -11.95
C TYR A 315 19.58 -16.49 -11.59
N THR A 316 19.05 -17.70 -11.45
CA THR A 316 19.83 -18.90 -11.10
C THR A 316 19.57 -19.99 -12.12
N LYS A 317 20.63 -20.72 -12.52
CA LYS A 317 20.50 -21.85 -13.45
C LYS A 317 19.48 -22.86 -12.93
N GLY A 318 18.46 -23.14 -13.75
CA GLY A 318 17.40 -24.11 -13.44
C GLY A 318 16.18 -23.53 -12.72
N GLN A 319 16.20 -22.27 -12.27
CA GLN A 319 15.05 -21.60 -11.67
C GLN A 319 14.62 -20.43 -12.56
N ARG A 320 13.55 -20.62 -13.31
CA ARG A 320 12.99 -19.58 -14.19
C ARG A 320 12.13 -18.61 -13.40
N THR A 321 12.41 -17.31 -13.53
CA THR A 321 11.62 -16.20 -12.98
C THR A 321 10.55 -15.74 -13.95
N LEU A 322 10.83 -15.80 -15.26
CA LEU A 322 9.88 -15.60 -16.34
C LEU A 322 9.98 -16.75 -17.34
N GLN A 323 8.84 -17.19 -17.86
CA GLN A 323 8.74 -18.32 -18.78
C GLN A 323 7.75 -18.01 -19.90
N ASP A 324 8.28 -17.95 -21.13
CA ASP A 324 7.52 -17.81 -22.37
C ASP A 324 6.52 -16.66 -22.40
N VAL A 325 6.90 -15.52 -21.84
CA VAL A 325 6.02 -14.35 -21.75
C VAL A 325 5.97 -13.66 -23.12
N SER A 326 4.75 -13.52 -23.67
CA SER A 326 4.52 -12.83 -24.93
C SER A 326 3.38 -11.81 -24.74
N LEU A 327 3.65 -10.53 -25.04
CA LEU A 327 2.69 -9.45 -24.90
C LEU A 327 3.04 -8.26 -25.84
N THR A 328 2.07 -7.41 -26.07
CA THR A 328 2.27 -6.17 -26.84
C THR A 328 1.66 -5.00 -26.08
N ILE A 329 2.41 -3.91 -25.90
CA ILE A 329 1.93 -2.64 -25.37
C ILE A 329 1.84 -1.65 -26.53
N ARG A 330 0.72 -0.93 -26.64
CA ARG A 330 0.44 -0.02 -27.75
C ARG A 330 0.69 1.43 -27.34
N LYS A 331 0.90 2.30 -28.33
CA LYS A 331 1.13 3.75 -28.10
C LYS A 331 -0.05 4.39 -27.38
N GLY A 332 0.24 5.19 -26.35
CA GLY A 332 -0.76 5.92 -25.59
C GLY A 332 -1.69 5.01 -24.77
N GLU A 333 -1.35 3.73 -24.56
CA GLU A 333 -2.04 2.89 -23.59
C GLU A 333 -1.63 3.25 -22.16
N MET A 334 -2.56 3.09 -21.24
CA MET A 334 -2.32 3.08 -19.80
C MET A 334 -2.56 1.67 -19.28
N VAL A 335 -1.49 0.92 -18.99
CA VAL A 335 -1.52 -0.53 -18.72
C VAL A 335 -1.03 -0.81 -17.32
N SER A 336 -1.73 -1.71 -16.61
CA SER A 336 -1.23 -2.29 -15.36
C SER A 336 -0.64 -3.67 -15.57
N ILE A 337 0.49 -3.96 -14.91
CA ILE A 337 1.05 -5.32 -14.76
C ILE A 337 0.84 -5.73 -13.31
N VAL A 338 0.04 -6.78 -13.11
CA VAL A 338 -0.41 -7.23 -11.79
C VAL A 338 -0.07 -8.69 -11.54
N GLY A 339 -0.14 -9.12 -10.28
CA GLY A 339 0.14 -10.49 -9.86
C GLY A 339 0.79 -10.53 -8.48
N LYS A 340 0.96 -11.73 -7.93
CA LYS A 340 1.54 -11.92 -6.58
C LYS A 340 2.97 -11.38 -6.48
N ASN A 341 3.42 -11.13 -5.25
CA ASN A 341 4.81 -10.79 -5.00
C ASN A 341 5.73 -11.94 -5.44
N GLY A 342 6.83 -11.62 -6.12
CA GLY A 342 7.74 -12.61 -6.69
C GLY A 342 7.28 -13.24 -8.02
N ALA A 343 6.15 -12.82 -8.62
CA ALA A 343 5.67 -13.37 -9.89
C ALA A 343 6.52 -13.03 -11.13
N GLY A 344 7.53 -12.14 -11.01
CA GLY A 344 8.39 -11.74 -12.13
C GLY A 344 8.08 -10.35 -12.71
N LYS A 345 7.14 -9.59 -12.15
CA LYS A 345 6.74 -8.26 -12.66
C LYS A 345 7.91 -7.28 -12.79
N SER A 346 8.66 -7.05 -11.73
CA SER A 346 9.82 -6.14 -11.73
C SER A 346 10.98 -6.71 -12.58
N THR A 347 11.09 -8.05 -12.68
CA THR A 347 12.05 -8.71 -13.57
C THR A 347 11.73 -8.42 -15.04
N PHE A 348 10.44 -8.46 -15.42
CA PHE A 348 10.00 -8.06 -16.76
C PHE A 348 10.44 -6.63 -17.09
N SER A 349 10.23 -5.68 -16.19
CA SER A 349 10.67 -4.29 -16.39
C SER A 349 12.18 -4.16 -16.51
N LYS A 350 12.95 -4.89 -15.71
CA LYS A 350 14.41 -4.90 -15.79
C LYS A 350 14.93 -5.39 -17.14
N LEU A 351 14.30 -6.42 -17.70
CA LEU A 351 14.64 -6.95 -19.03
C LEU A 351 14.31 -5.93 -20.14
N VAL A 352 13.14 -5.30 -20.09
CA VAL A 352 12.75 -4.25 -21.04
C VAL A 352 13.71 -3.05 -20.97
N CYS A 353 14.08 -2.63 -19.77
CA CYS A 353 15.01 -1.52 -19.56
C CYS A 353 16.48 -1.88 -19.83
N GLY A 354 16.83 -3.19 -19.95
CA GLY A 354 18.18 -3.67 -20.22
C GLY A 354 19.07 -3.70 -18.98
N PHE A 355 18.50 -3.78 -17.78
CA PHE A 355 19.26 -4.04 -16.55
C PHE A 355 19.67 -5.52 -16.43
N GLU A 356 18.92 -6.39 -17.11
CA GLU A 356 19.18 -7.82 -17.26
C GLU A 356 19.02 -8.20 -18.73
N ASP A 357 19.73 -9.24 -19.18
CA ASP A 357 19.61 -9.80 -20.51
C ASP A 357 18.77 -11.09 -20.46
N PRO A 358 17.77 -11.26 -21.35
CA PRO A 358 16.94 -12.47 -21.34
C PRO A 358 17.73 -13.72 -21.76
N ASP A 359 17.35 -14.86 -21.19
CA ASP A 359 17.90 -16.16 -21.63
C ASP A 359 17.38 -16.55 -23.02
N GLN A 360 16.11 -16.18 -23.32
CA GLN A 360 15.43 -16.45 -24.58
C GLN A 360 14.37 -15.39 -24.86
N GLY A 361 14.00 -15.24 -26.14
CA GLY A 361 12.92 -14.39 -26.59
C GLY A 361 13.40 -13.12 -27.31
N GLU A 362 12.45 -12.31 -27.73
CA GLU A 362 12.67 -11.06 -28.46
C GLU A 362 11.96 -9.91 -27.72
N ILE A 363 12.59 -8.75 -27.70
CA ILE A 363 12.00 -7.50 -27.23
C ILE A 363 12.19 -6.44 -28.32
N ARG A 364 11.08 -5.93 -28.87
CA ARG A 364 11.08 -4.89 -29.89
C ARG A 364 10.40 -3.62 -29.39
N PHE A 365 10.98 -2.48 -29.68
CA PHE A 365 10.43 -1.16 -29.40
C PHE A 365 10.28 -0.37 -30.69
N ALA A 366 9.06 0.06 -31.02
CA ALA A 366 8.72 0.71 -32.29
C ALA A 366 9.30 -0.07 -33.51
N GLY A 367 9.19 -1.41 -33.49
CA GLY A 367 9.67 -2.33 -34.51
C GLY A 367 11.19 -2.62 -34.49
N LYS A 368 12.00 -1.95 -33.65
CA LYS A 368 13.44 -2.17 -33.52
C LYS A 368 13.75 -3.16 -32.41
N ASP A 369 14.76 -4.00 -32.62
CA ASP A 369 15.22 -4.96 -31.63
C ASP A 369 16.00 -4.27 -30.49
N LEU A 370 15.42 -4.28 -29.28
CA LEU A 370 16.02 -3.67 -28.09
C LEU A 370 17.27 -4.45 -27.59
N LEU A 371 17.39 -5.73 -27.89
CA LEU A 371 18.53 -6.52 -27.43
C LEU A 371 19.86 -6.07 -28.07
N THR A 372 19.79 -5.35 -29.18
CA THR A 372 20.95 -4.73 -29.83
C THR A 372 21.33 -3.38 -29.20
N GLU A 373 20.47 -2.81 -28.36
CA GLU A 373 20.68 -1.50 -27.75
C GLU A 373 21.18 -1.63 -26.30
N ASN A 374 22.16 -0.79 -25.93
CA ASN A 374 22.60 -0.68 -24.55
C ASN A 374 21.62 0.16 -23.70
N ILE A 375 21.72 0.07 -22.37
CA ILE A 375 20.87 0.79 -21.42
C ILE A 375 20.77 2.30 -21.73
N ARG A 376 21.86 2.94 -22.10
CA ARG A 376 21.89 4.39 -22.41
C ARG A 376 21.03 4.74 -23.62
N HIS A 377 20.95 3.87 -24.61
CA HIS A 377 20.08 4.07 -25.79
C HIS A 377 18.62 3.81 -25.41
N ARG A 378 18.32 2.71 -24.70
CA ARG A 378 16.95 2.40 -24.22
C ARG A 378 16.40 3.52 -23.34
N ALA A 379 17.20 4.11 -22.45
CA ALA A 379 16.81 5.20 -21.55
C ALA A 379 16.34 6.49 -22.27
N LYS A 380 16.59 6.64 -23.57
CA LYS A 380 16.05 7.76 -24.38
C LYS A 380 14.57 7.58 -24.74
N HIS A 381 14.11 6.35 -24.78
CA HIS A 381 12.76 5.97 -25.23
C HIS A 381 11.91 5.40 -24.09
N ILE A 382 12.55 4.74 -23.12
CA ILE A 382 11.91 4.03 -22.03
C ILE A 382 12.39 4.62 -20.71
N GLY A 383 11.46 5.22 -19.97
CA GLY A 383 11.70 5.71 -18.63
C GLY A 383 11.34 4.64 -17.59
N TYR A 384 12.15 4.47 -16.54
CA TYR A 384 11.87 3.57 -15.43
C TYR A 384 11.90 4.33 -14.10
N VAL A 385 10.82 4.21 -13.33
CA VAL A 385 10.68 4.83 -12.01
C VAL A 385 10.53 3.73 -10.96
N MET A 386 11.51 3.65 -10.07
CA MET A 386 11.54 2.63 -9.00
C MET A 386 10.51 2.91 -7.90
N GLN A 387 10.16 1.87 -7.16
CA GLN A 387 9.23 1.94 -6.03
C GLN A 387 9.68 2.97 -4.98
N ASN A 388 10.93 2.90 -4.51
CA ASN A 388 11.46 3.82 -3.52
C ASN A 388 12.22 4.99 -4.20
N PRO A 389 11.72 6.23 -4.11
CA PRO A 389 12.37 7.40 -4.73
C PRO A 389 13.78 7.66 -4.18
N ASN A 390 14.06 7.30 -2.92
CA ASN A 390 15.38 7.52 -2.33
C ASN A 390 16.48 6.65 -2.98
N GLN A 391 16.14 5.57 -3.67
CA GLN A 391 17.09 4.75 -4.43
C GLN A 391 17.47 5.37 -5.77
N MET A 392 16.66 6.29 -6.29
CA MET A 392 16.90 6.98 -7.57
C MET A 392 17.58 8.33 -7.38
N ILE A 393 17.24 9.03 -6.29
CA ILE A 393 17.72 10.39 -6.03
C ILE A 393 19.21 10.39 -5.66
N SER A 394 20.01 11.08 -6.46
CA SER A 394 21.47 11.16 -6.32
C SER A 394 21.98 12.57 -5.97
N LYS A 395 21.19 13.61 -6.24
CA LYS A 395 21.55 15.02 -5.99
C LYS A 395 20.81 15.57 -4.79
N THR A 396 21.33 16.67 -4.25
CA THR A 396 20.73 17.35 -3.10
C THR A 396 19.66 18.37 -3.48
N MET A 397 19.73 18.91 -4.72
CA MET A 397 18.82 19.93 -5.23
C MET A 397 17.91 19.39 -6.33
N ILE A 398 16.65 19.82 -6.33
CA ILE A 398 15.64 19.38 -7.30
C ILE A 398 16.08 19.62 -8.74
N PHE A 399 16.53 20.86 -9.04
CA PHE A 399 16.96 21.23 -10.38
C PHE A 399 18.11 20.34 -10.87
N ASP A 400 19.10 20.08 -10.03
CA ASP A 400 20.27 19.30 -10.38
C ASP A 400 19.96 17.81 -10.60
N GLU A 401 19.01 17.28 -9.84
CA GLU A 401 18.54 15.90 -10.03
C GLU A 401 17.86 15.75 -11.38
N VAL A 402 16.94 16.63 -11.73
CA VAL A 402 16.22 16.58 -13.01
C VAL A 402 17.15 16.89 -14.20
N ALA A 403 18.11 17.80 -14.05
CA ALA A 403 19.08 18.15 -15.09
C ALA A 403 20.13 17.05 -15.35
N LEU A 404 20.32 16.11 -14.42
CA LEU A 404 21.44 15.18 -14.44
C LEU A 404 21.53 14.37 -15.74
N SER A 405 20.42 13.82 -16.19
CA SER A 405 20.37 13.00 -17.40
C SER A 405 20.71 13.81 -18.65
N LEU A 406 20.24 15.05 -18.75
CA LEU A 406 20.49 15.93 -19.89
C LEU A 406 21.97 16.39 -19.95
N ARG A 407 22.57 16.71 -18.81
CA ARG A 407 24.00 17.05 -18.73
C ARG A 407 24.88 15.93 -19.26
N ASN A 408 24.48 14.68 -19.04
CA ASN A 408 25.20 13.51 -19.54
C ASN A 408 25.09 13.34 -21.07
N THR A 409 24.15 14.06 -21.73
CA THR A 409 24.05 14.04 -23.20
C THR A 409 24.91 15.10 -23.89
N GLY A 410 25.51 16.03 -23.15
CA GLY A 410 26.28 17.13 -23.70
C GLY A 410 25.41 18.29 -24.24
N MET A 411 24.16 18.38 -23.83
CA MET A 411 23.25 19.47 -24.17
C MET A 411 23.73 20.80 -23.57
N ASP A 412 23.48 21.92 -24.25
CA ASP A 412 23.79 23.25 -23.73
C ASP A 412 23.01 23.61 -22.47
N GLU A 413 23.65 24.27 -21.49
CA GLU A 413 23.05 24.60 -20.20
C GLU A 413 21.80 25.50 -20.31
N ALA A 414 21.69 26.35 -21.30
CA ALA A 414 20.49 27.16 -21.52
C ALA A 414 19.30 26.28 -21.97
N ALA A 415 19.54 25.35 -22.89
CA ALA A 415 18.54 24.37 -23.33
C ALA A 415 18.15 23.40 -22.20
N ILE A 416 19.14 22.98 -21.37
CA ILE A 416 18.86 22.15 -20.19
C ILE A 416 17.93 22.89 -19.24
N ARG A 417 18.23 24.17 -18.95
CA ARG A 417 17.41 24.99 -18.03
C ARG A 417 15.97 25.10 -18.51
N GLU A 418 15.77 25.43 -19.77
CA GLU A 418 14.44 25.56 -20.39
C GLU A 418 13.65 24.26 -20.22
N ARG A 419 14.26 23.14 -20.61
CA ARG A 419 13.62 21.83 -20.58
C ARG A 419 13.33 21.34 -19.16
N VAL A 420 14.25 21.54 -18.22
CA VAL A 420 14.05 21.21 -16.80
C VAL A 420 12.91 22.05 -16.22
N GLU A 421 12.88 23.36 -16.48
CA GLU A 421 11.83 24.23 -15.96
C GLU A 421 10.44 23.87 -16.54
N GLU A 422 10.37 23.49 -17.81
CA GLU A 422 9.15 22.99 -18.46
C GLU A 422 8.68 21.68 -17.79
N THR A 423 9.57 20.70 -17.65
CA THR A 423 9.28 19.43 -16.99
C THR A 423 8.82 19.63 -15.53
N LEU A 424 9.49 20.53 -14.80
CA LEU A 424 9.09 20.84 -13.42
C LEU A 424 7.72 21.53 -13.33
N LYS A 425 7.32 22.31 -14.35
CA LYS A 425 5.95 22.87 -14.45
C LYS A 425 4.92 21.76 -14.64
N ILE A 426 5.16 20.83 -15.57
CA ILE A 426 4.32 19.66 -15.81
C ILE A 426 4.16 18.85 -14.50
N CYS A 427 5.26 18.58 -13.79
CA CYS A 427 5.25 17.82 -12.54
C CYS A 427 4.73 18.59 -11.30
N GLY A 428 4.36 19.88 -11.45
CA GLY A 428 3.90 20.72 -10.32
C GLY A 428 5.02 21.06 -9.31
N LEU A 429 6.28 20.93 -9.71
CA LEU A 429 7.47 21.15 -8.85
C LEU A 429 8.18 22.47 -9.11
N TYR A 430 7.76 23.26 -10.11
CA TYR A 430 8.41 24.51 -10.49
C TYR A 430 8.58 25.51 -9.32
N PRO A 431 7.61 25.70 -8.40
CA PRO A 431 7.79 26.57 -7.26
C PRO A 431 8.94 26.13 -6.32
N PHE A 432 9.25 24.84 -6.30
CA PHE A 432 10.26 24.21 -5.44
C PHE A 432 11.61 23.98 -6.13
N ARG A 433 11.80 24.41 -7.39
CA ARG A 433 12.96 24.09 -8.24
C ARG A 433 14.33 24.36 -7.59
N ASN A 434 14.40 25.34 -6.72
CA ASN A 434 15.62 25.72 -5.99
C ASN A 434 15.69 25.17 -4.56
N TRP A 435 14.80 24.23 -4.21
CA TRP A 435 14.77 23.65 -2.87
C TRP A 435 15.64 22.40 -2.79
N PRO A 436 16.16 22.09 -1.59
CA PRO A 436 16.79 20.81 -1.35
C PRO A 436 15.72 19.69 -1.32
N ILE A 437 16.08 18.54 -1.87
CA ILE A 437 15.17 17.38 -1.95
C ILE A 437 14.83 16.85 -0.54
N SER A 438 15.72 17.04 0.43
CA SER A 438 15.46 16.67 1.83
C SER A 438 14.27 17.38 2.46
N ALA A 439 13.88 18.55 1.93
CA ALA A 439 12.72 19.31 2.42
C ALA A 439 11.38 18.84 1.84
N LEU A 440 11.40 17.88 0.91
CA LEU A 440 10.22 17.40 0.22
C LEU A 440 9.53 16.25 0.98
N SER A 441 8.20 16.18 0.86
CA SER A 441 7.43 15.01 1.25
C SER A 441 7.77 13.81 0.36
N PHE A 442 7.41 12.60 0.78
CA PHE A 442 7.63 11.39 0.00
C PHE A 442 6.95 11.47 -1.39
N GLY A 443 5.70 11.93 -1.46
CA GLY A 443 4.98 12.13 -2.72
C GLY A 443 5.64 13.15 -3.65
N GLN A 444 6.18 14.25 -3.10
CA GLN A 444 6.96 15.23 -3.87
C GLN A 444 8.29 14.63 -4.37
N LYS A 445 8.98 13.82 -3.56
CA LYS A 445 10.18 13.08 -4.00
C LYS A 445 9.86 12.13 -5.15
N LYS A 446 8.72 11.43 -5.10
CA LYS A 446 8.25 10.57 -6.18
C LYS A 446 8.03 11.37 -7.47
N ARG A 447 7.44 12.56 -7.38
CA ARG A 447 7.32 13.46 -8.55
C ARG A 447 8.68 13.94 -9.08
N VAL A 448 9.69 14.14 -8.21
CA VAL A 448 11.07 14.46 -8.65
C VAL A 448 11.64 13.30 -9.44
N THR A 449 11.49 12.05 -9.00
CA THR A 449 11.97 10.88 -9.76
C THR A 449 11.24 10.70 -11.09
N ILE A 450 9.94 10.99 -11.15
CA ILE A 450 9.21 11.02 -12.41
C ILE A 450 9.74 12.14 -13.32
N ALA A 451 9.98 13.36 -12.78
CA ALA A 451 10.52 14.48 -13.54
C ALA A 451 11.92 14.19 -14.11
N SER A 452 12.80 13.52 -13.32
CA SER A 452 14.16 13.17 -13.77
C SER A 452 14.18 12.15 -14.93
N VAL A 453 13.11 11.38 -15.08
CA VAL A 453 12.89 10.48 -16.21
C VAL A 453 12.18 11.20 -17.36
N LEU A 454 11.11 11.93 -17.06
CA LEU A 454 10.28 12.62 -18.06
C LEU A 454 11.05 13.70 -18.84
N VAL A 455 12.05 14.32 -18.23
CA VAL A 455 12.88 15.35 -18.86
C VAL A 455 13.57 14.86 -20.16
N GLN A 456 13.72 13.54 -20.34
CA GLN A 456 14.24 12.93 -21.57
C GLN A 456 13.18 12.75 -22.65
N ASN A 457 11.90 13.01 -22.34
CA ASN A 457 10.76 12.84 -23.25
C ASN A 457 10.60 11.39 -23.74
N PRO A 458 10.54 10.40 -22.83
CA PRO A 458 10.38 9.02 -23.23
C PRO A 458 9.00 8.77 -23.85
N GLU A 459 8.92 7.81 -24.77
CA GLU A 459 7.66 7.37 -25.38
C GLU A 459 6.90 6.39 -24.46
N LEU A 460 7.64 5.68 -23.57
CA LEU A 460 7.13 4.73 -22.60
C LEU A 460 7.70 5.04 -21.22
N ILE A 461 6.84 5.12 -20.21
CA ILE A 461 7.24 5.19 -18.80
C ILE A 461 6.73 3.94 -18.08
N ILE A 462 7.65 3.24 -17.41
CA ILE A 462 7.34 2.11 -16.54
C ILE A 462 7.51 2.57 -15.09
N LEU A 463 6.46 2.45 -14.29
CA LEU A 463 6.48 2.82 -12.87
C LEU A 463 6.28 1.58 -12.02
N ASP A 464 7.21 1.33 -11.10
CA ASP A 464 7.12 0.23 -10.14
C ASP A 464 6.47 0.77 -8.84
N GLU A 465 5.27 0.27 -8.54
CA GLU A 465 4.45 0.65 -7.37
C GLU A 465 4.36 2.19 -7.17
N PRO A 466 3.77 2.92 -8.12
CA PRO A 466 3.79 4.39 -8.09
C PRO A 466 3.08 4.99 -6.87
N THR A 467 2.12 4.27 -6.28
CA THR A 467 1.26 4.73 -5.19
C THR A 467 1.53 4.04 -3.86
N ALA A 468 2.55 3.17 -3.78
CA ALA A 468 2.87 2.45 -2.54
C ALA A 468 3.14 3.42 -1.37
N GLY A 469 2.51 3.16 -0.21
CA GLY A 469 2.67 3.96 1.00
C GLY A 469 2.09 5.38 0.90
N GLN A 470 1.19 5.64 -0.06
CA GLN A 470 0.52 6.93 -0.21
C GLN A 470 -0.91 6.88 0.36
N ASP A 471 -1.33 8.00 0.97
CA ASP A 471 -2.74 8.20 1.28
C ASP A 471 -3.55 8.51 0.00
N PHE A 472 -4.87 8.53 0.13
CA PHE A 472 -5.77 8.73 -1.01
C PHE A 472 -5.57 10.09 -1.71
N HIS A 473 -5.22 11.14 -0.98
CA HIS A 473 -5.00 12.46 -1.58
C HIS A 473 -3.74 12.45 -2.47
N HIS A 474 -2.60 12.00 -1.94
CA HIS A 474 -1.35 11.91 -2.70
C HIS A 474 -1.43 10.87 -3.83
N TYR A 475 -2.12 9.75 -3.57
CA TYR A 475 -2.47 8.76 -4.59
C TYR A 475 -3.18 9.43 -5.78
N THR A 476 -4.29 10.14 -5.51
CA THR A 476 -5.07 10.79 -6.56
C THR A 476 -4.23 11.82 -7.33
N GLU A 477 -3.43 12.64 -6.63
CA GLU A 477 -2.55 13.61 -7.27
C GLU A 477 -1.54 12.95 -8.23
N ILE A 478 -0.93 11.83 -7.85
CA ILE A 478 0.02 11.11 -8.71
C ILE A 478 -0.71 10.51 -9.92
N MET A 479 -1.86 9.90 -9.71
CA MET A 479 -2.61 9.23 -10.77
C MET A 479 -3.20 10.22 -11.78
N GLU A 480 -3.76 11.35 -11.31
CA GLU A 480 -4.22 12.42 -12.19
C GLU A 480 -3.08 13.04 -13.00
N PHE A 481 -1.89 13.16 -12.40
CA PHE A 481 -0.70 13.59 -13.09
C PHE A 481 -0.30 12.59 -14.20
N LEU A 482 -0.27 11.28 -13.91
CA LEU A 482 0.05 10.25 -14.91
C LEU A 482 -0.99 10.19 -16.03
N ARG A 483 -2.27 10.39 -15.70
CA ARG A 483 -3.35 10.48 -16.71
C ARG A 483 -3.12 11.64 -17.67
N LYS A 484 -2.76 12.82 -17.17
CA LYS A 484 -2.42 13.97 -18.05
C LYS A 484 -1.25 13.68 -18.96
N LEU A 485 -0.18 13.04 -18.46
CA LEU A 485 0.95 12.62 -19.31
C LEU A 485 0.51 11.65 -20.41
N ASN A 486 -0.40 10.72 -20.07
CA ASN A 486 -0.94 9.78 -21.06
C ASN A 486 -1.81 10.50 -22.11
N GLU A 487 -2.63 11.47 -21.71
CA GLU A 487 -3.41 12.33 -22.62
C GLU A 487 -2.51 13.14 -23.58
N GLU A 488 -1.29 13.47 -23.14
CA GLU A 488 -0.25 14.10 -23.98
C GLU A 488 0.49 13.09 -24.89
N GLY A 489 0.12 11.81 -24.86
CA GLY A 489 0.60 10.75 -25.77
C GLY A 489 1.69 9.85 -25.17
N VAL A 490 2.09 10.02 -23.92
CA VAL A 490 3.04 9.14 -23.25
C VAL A 490 2.36 7.81 -22.93
N THR A 491 2.99 6.70 -23.30
CA THR A 491 2.53 5.35 -22.92
C THR A 491 2.94 5.08 -21.47
N VAL A 492 2.02 4.62 -20.65
CA VAL A 492 2.25 4.41 -19.21
C VAL A 492 2.03 2.95 -18.84
N VAL A 493 3.03 2.32 -18.25
CA VAL A 493 2.95 0.98 -17.66
C VAL A 493 3.16 1.08 -16.16
N MET A 494 2.22 0.56 -15.39
CA MET A 494 2.29 0.54 -13.93
C MET A 494 2.34 -0.88 -13.41
N ILE A 495 3.41 -1.23 -12.73
CA ILE A 495 3.45 -2.45 -11.93
C ILE A 495 2.79 -2.13 -10.61
N THR A 496 1.75 -2.86 -10.25
CA THR A 496 1.03 -2.60 -9.01
C THR A 496 0.32 -3.83 -8.48
N HIS A 497 0.07 -3.83 -7.18
CA HIS A 497 -0.87 -4.71 -6.49
C HIS A 497 -2.13 -3.97 -6.04
N ASP A 498 -2.24 -2.67 -6.34
CA ASP A 498 -3.42 -1.86 -6.01
C ASP A 498 -4.54 -2.07 -7.04
N MET A 499 -5.58 -2.81 -6.63
CA MET A 499 -6.72 -3.13 -7.47
C MET A 499 -7.56 -1.89 -7.81
N HIS A 500 -7.56 -0.87 -6.96
CA HIS A 500 -8.25 0.39 -7.22
C HIS A 500 -7.56 1.16 -8.35
N LEU A 501 -6.21 1.24 -8.28
CA LEU A 501 -5.41 1.85 -9.35
C LEU A 501 -5.68 1.17 -10.68
N MET A 502 -5.62 -0.15 -10.68
CA MET A 502 -5.88 -0.95 -11.86
C MET A 502 -7.26 -0.64 -12.45
N LEU A 503 -8.31 -0.64 -11.62
CA LEU A 503 -9.68 -0.36 -12.06
C LEU A 503 -9.87 1.07 -12.55
N GLU A 504 -9.41 2.07 -11.80
CA GLU A 504 -9.77 3.48 -12.02
C GLU A 504 -8.93 4.16 -13.11
N TYR A 505 -7.71 3.67 -13.37
CA TYR A 505 -6.73 4.40 -14.18
C TYR A 505 -6.13 3.61 -15.33
N THR A 506 -6.42 2.32 -15.50
CA THR A 506 -5.82 1.57 -16.60
C THR A 506 -6.85 1.06 -17.60
N ASP A 507 -6.48 1.16 -18.89
CA ASP A 507 -7.30 0.63 -20.00
C ASP A 507 -7.27 -0.90 -20.02
N ARG A 508 -6.14 -1.50 -19.55
CA ARG A 508 -5.82 -2.91 -19.71
C ARG A 508 -4.94 -3.41 -18.57
N ALA A 509 -5.15 -4.66 -18.17
CA ALA A 509 -4.42 -5.34 -17.14
C ALA A 509 -3.75 -6.61 -17.68
N ILE A 510 -2.44 -6.69 -17.51
CA ILE A 510 -1.59 -7.83 -17.82
C ILE A 510 -1.31 -8.56 -16.53
N VAL A 511 -1.66 -9.84 -16.44
CA VAL A 511 -1.53 -10.64 -15.21
C VAL A 511 -0.40 -11.63 -15.35
N ILE A 512 0.60 -11.50 -14.48
CA ILE A 512 1.73 -12.44 -14.40
C ILE A 512 1.62 -13.26 -13.12
N ALA A 513 1.64 -14.57 -13.24
CA ALA A 513 1.68 -15.50 -12.11
C ALA A 513 2.69 -16.62 -12.37
N ASP A 514 3.51 -16.93 -11.37
CA ASP A 514 4.55 -17.96 -11.44
C ASP A 514 5.48 -17.84 -12.68
N GLY A 515 5.75 -16.60 -13.09
CA GLY A 515 6.59 -16.29 -14.25
C GLY A 515 5.89 -16.39 -15.61
N GLU A 516 4.61 -16.72 -15.66
CA GLU A 516 3.82 -16.85 -16.88
C GLU A 516 2.79 -15.74 -17.05
N LEU A 517 2.50 -15.35 -18.28
CA LEU A 517 1.35 -14.52 -18.62
C LEU A 517 0.08 -15.36 -18.54
N ILE A 518 -0.81 -15.05 -17.59
CA ILE A 518 -2.05 -15.84 -17.41
C ILE A 518 -3.31 -15.12 -17.89
N ALA A 519 -3.28 -13.80 -18.00
CA ALA A 519 -4.38 -13.02 -18.55
C ALA A 519 -3.88 -11.68 -19.11
N ASP A 520 -4.60 -11.16 -20.09
CA ASP A 520 -4.39 -9.90 -20.75
C ASP A 520 -5.76 -9.37 -21.22
N ASP A 521 -6.42 -8.57 -20.38
CA ASP A 521 -7.82 -8.15 -20.59
C ASP A 521 -8.11 -6.83 -19.86
N ILE A 522 -9.32 -6.31 -20.01
CA ILE A 522 -9.77 -5.15 -19.24
C ILE A 522 -9.77 -5.45 -17.73
N PRO A 523 -9.44 -4.45 -16.88
CA PRO A 523 -9.32 -4.64 -15.44
C PRO A 523 -10.56 -5.27 -14.77
N ALA A 524 -11.75 -4.85 -15.19
CA ALA A 524 -13.00 -5.37 -14.66
C ALA A 524 -13.15 -6.90 -14.88
N ARG A 525 -12.77 -7.43 -16.05
CA ARG A 525 -12.82 -8.87 -16.33
C ARG A 525 -11.80 -9.65 -15.55
N VAL A 526 -10.58 -9.11 -15.42
CA VAL A 526 -9.52 -9.71 -14.62
C VAL A 526 -9.97 -9.86 -13.16
N LEU A 527 -10.53 -8.81 -12.54
CA LEU A 527 -10.92 -8.82 -11.12
C LEU A 527 -12.25 -9.52 -10.84
N THR A 528 -13.00 -9.91 -11.87
CA THR A 528 -14.24 -10.66 -11.71
C THR A 528 -14.09 -12.16 -12.05
N SER A 529 -12.94 -12.56 -12.57
CA SER A 529 -12.59 -13.95 -12.84
C SER A 529 -11.98 -14.62 -11.60
N GLU A 530 -12.67 -15.62 -11.04
CA GLU A 530 -12.20 -16.39 -9.89
C GLU A 530 -10.88 -17.10 -10.15
N ALA A 531 -10.78 -17.75 -11.31
CA ALA A 531 -9.59 -18.50 -11.70
C ALA A 531 -8.33 -17.61 -11.82
N ILE A 532 -8.49 -16.38 -12.35
CA ILE A 532 -7.39 -15.42 -12.46
C ILE A 532 -7.04 -14.87 -11.07
N ALA A 533 -8.05 -14.47 -10.29
CA ALA A 533 -7.86 -13.92 -8.96
C ALA A 533 -7.11 -14.89 -8.04
N ASP A 534 -7.50 -16.15 -8.00
CA ASP A 534 -6.86 -17.17 -7.17
C ASP A 534 -5.41 -17.45 -7.62
N LYS A 535 -5.18 -17.63 -8.93
CA LYS A 535 -3.84 -17.94 -9.46
C LYS A 535 -2.85 -16.77 -9.29
N ALA A 536 -3.34 -15.53 -9.43
CA ALA A 536 -2.51 -14.33 -9.33
C ALA A 536 -2.48 -13.69 -7.94
N TYR A 537 -3.17 -14.27 -6.95
CA TYR A 537 -3.31 -13.70 -5.60
C TYR A 537 -3.95 -12.29 -5.61
N LEU A 538 -4.86 -12.07 -6.54
CA LEU A 538 -5.66 -10.85 -6.60
C LEU A 538 -6.91 -11.00 -5.72
N LYS A 539 -7.52 -9.87 -5.36
CA LYS A 539 -8.78 -9.83 -4.61
C LYS A 539 -9.91 -9.45 -5.56
N LYS A 540 -11.02 -10.19 -5.54
CA LYS A 540 -12.24 -9.73 -6.20
C LYS A 540 -12.66 -8.39 -5.63
N THR A 541 -13.14 -7.51 -6.49
CA THR A 541 -13.65 -6.20 -6.05
C THR A 541 -14.98 -6.34 -5.34
N SER A 542 -15.19 -5.58 -4.28
CA SER A 542 -16.49 -5.51 -3.57
C SER A 542 -17.64 -4.99 -4.45
N LEU A 543 -17.33 -4.31 -5.55
CA LEU A 543 -18.31 -3.96 -6.58
C LEU A 543 -18.93 -5.19 -7.24
N TYR A 544 -18.13 -6.21 -7.51
CA TYR A 544 -18.62 -7.46 -8.06
C TYR A 544 -19.59 -8.15 -7.09
N ASP A 545 -19.20 -8.25 -5.82
CA ASP A 545 -20.04 -8.86 -4.79
C ASP A 545 -21.36 -8.09 -4.62
N LEU A 546 -21.32 -6.76 -4.66
CA LEU A 546 -22.52 -5.91 -4.64
C LEU A 546 -23.42 -6.20 -5.85
N ALA A 547 -22.85 -6.29 -7.05
CA ALA A 547 -23.60 -6.55 -8.28
C ALA A 547 -24.30 -7.92 -8.25
N VAL A 548 -23.58 -8.97 -7.80
CA VAL A 548 -24.11 -10.32 -7.64
C VAL A 548 -25.26 -10.33 -6.63
N ARG A 549 -25.08 -9.73 -5.46
CA ARG A 549 -26.12 -9.62 -4.41
C ARG A 549 -27.35 -8.86 -4.87
N CYS A 550 -27.19 -7.85 -5.73
CA CYS A 550 -28.29 -7.10 -6.32
C CYS A 550 -28.96 -7.85 -7.49
N GLY A 551 -28.47 -9.01 -7.91
CA GLY A 551 -28.96 -9.74 -9.07
C GLY A 551 -28.84 -8.90 -10.35
N ILE A 552 -27.71 -8.22 -10.54
CA ILE A 552 -27.38 -7.53 -11.79
C ILE A 552 -26.95 -8.60 -12.81
N PRO A 553 -27.54 -8.65 -14.02
CA PRO A 553 -27.27 -9.72 -14.97
C PRO A 553 -25.82 -9.79 -15.47
N ASP A 554 -25.13 -8.65 -15.47
CA ASP A 554 -23.74 -8.51 -15.90
C ASP A 554 -22.91 -7.85 -14.79
N PRO A 555 -22.43 -8.63 -13.80
CA PRO A 555 -21.60 -8.09 -12.71
C PRO A 555 -20.26 -7.52 -13.19
N SER A 556 -19.65 -8.10 -14.21
CA SER A 556 -18.39 -7.59 -14.79
C SER A 556 -18.60 -6.24 -15.48
N GLY A 557 -19.67 -6.12 -16.28
CA GLY A 557 -20.06 -4.85 -16.87
C GLY A 557 -20.49 -3.80 -15.83
N PHE A 558 -20.98 -4.21 -14.65
CA PHE A 558 -21.24 -3.28 -13.56
C PHE A 558 -19.93 -2.68 -13.02
N VAL A 559 -18.91 -3.50 -12.84
CA VAL A 559 -17.57 -3.05 -12.43
C VAL A 559 -16.98 -2.14 -13.48
N GLU A 560 -17.06 -2.50 -14.77
CA GLU A 560 -16.56 -1.70 -15.89
C GLU A 560 -17.22 -0.32 -15.98
N ARG A 561 -18.54 -0.23 -15.78
CA ARG A 561 -19.30 1.03 -15.88
C ARG A 561 -19.23 1.90 -14.62
N PHE A 562 -18.69 1.36 -13.52
CA PHE A 562 -18.45 2.13 -12.32
C PHE A 562 -17.30 3.15 -12.52
N ILE A 563 -16.36 2.82 -13.37
CA ILE A 563 -15.18 3.59 -13.73
C ILE A 563 -15.53 4.49 -14.93
#